data_a9e45b1d9b75678b1ea26a04e55f3728
#
_entry.id   a9e45b1d9b75678b1ea26a04e55f3728
#
_cell.length_a   1.000
_cell.length_b   1.000
_cell.length_c   1.000
_cell.angle_alpha   90.00
_cell.angle_beta   90.00
_cell.angle_gamma   90.00
#
_symmetry.space_group_name_H-M   'P 1'
#
loop_
_entity.id
_entity.type
_entity.pdbx_description
1 polymer ?
#
loop_
_entity_poly.entity_id
_entity_poly.type
_entity_poly.pdbx_seq_one_letter_code
_entity_poly.pdbx_strand_id
1 'polypeptide(L)'
;QTREKRRLKMCSDALIGAKIKTTFDDEHGLYGAKRIAASLNDDTDFPPINHKKVARIMKSMGLKGFTKRRRCITTRRKFGHRVMPDLVGRRFTADRPNHVYVGDITYLPCKGGKNMYLATVVDVYSRKLVGHALADHMRVSLVIEALSHARKVRGSLNGAIFHSDHGSVYTSQAFRDHCTQLGVRQSMGAVGTSADNALAE
;
A
#
# COMPACT_ATOMS: atom_id res chain seq x y z
N GLN A 1 0.37 44.54 29.60
CA GLN A 1 1.10 43.23 29.53
C GLN A 1 0.68 42.34 28.36
N THR A 2 -0.57 42.28 27.94
CA THR A 2 -1.06 41.37 26.87
C THR A 2 -0.66 41.83 25.46
N ARG A 3 -0.63 43.12 25.18
CA ARG A 3 -0.30 43.72 23.87
C ARG A 3 1.17 43.59 23.56
N GLU A 4 2.02 43.83 24.55
CA GLU A 4 3.49 43.71 24.43
C GLU A 4 3.91 42.24 24.25
N LYS A 5 3.35 41.31 24.97
CA LYS A 5 3.58 39.86 24.76
C LYS A 5 3.17 39.39 23.36
N ARG A 6 2.07 39.92 22.81
CA ARG A 6 1.66 39.63 21.42
C ARG A 6 2.66 40.17 20.41
N ARG A 7 3.21 41.39 20.61
CA ARG A 7 4.19 42.01 19.74
C ARG A 7 5.51 41.25 19.76
N LEU A 8 6.02 40.86 20.92
CA LEU A 8 7.23 40.03 21.05
C LEU A 8 7.08 38.66 20.36
N LYS A 9 5.92 38.05 20.51
CA LYS A 9 5.61 36.78 19.84
C LYS A 9 5.55 36.94 18.32
N MET A 10 5.00 38.02 17.81
CA MET A 10 4.98 38.31 16.36
C MET A 10 6.37 38.52 15.80
N CYS A 11 7.25 39.26 16.50
CA CYS A 11 8.64 39.45 16.10
C CYS A 11 9.43 38.13 16.10
N SER A 12 9.23 37.30 17.14
CA SER A 12 9.82 35.94 17.19
C SER A 12 9.33 35.07 16.07
N ASP A 13 8.02 35.05 15.78
CA ASP A 13 7.46 34.25 14.70
C ASP A 13 7.92 34.76 13.31
N ALA A 14 8.16 36.06 13.13
CA ALA A 14 8.70 36.64 11.89
C ALA A 14 10.15 36.19 11.62
N LEU A 15 11.01 36.23 12.64
CA LEU A 15 12.40 35.75 12.53
C LEU A 15 12.44 34.26 12.19
N ILE A 16 11.64 33.46 12.87
CA ILE A 16 11.50 32.03 12.60
C ILE A 16 10.95 31.82 11.18
N GLY A 17 9.99 32.65 10.75
CA GLY A 17 9.41 32.58 9.42
C GLY A 17 10.44 32.85 8.31
N ALA A 18 11.33 33.85 8.50
CA ALA A 18 12.42 34.12 7.56
C ALA A 18 13.33 32.88 7.40
N LYS A 19 13.75 32.27 8.52
CA LYS A 19 14.59 31.07 8.48
C LYS A 19 13.88 29.87 7.83
N ILE A 20 12.58 29.67 8.14
CA ILE A 20 11.73 28.64 7.48
C ILE A 20 11.69 28.90 5.97
N LYS A 21 11.52 30.14 5.54
CA LYS A 21 11.46 30.49 4.11
C LYS A 21 12.78 30.18 3.40
N THR A 22 13.91 30.57 3.98
CA THR A 22 15.23 30.26 3.43
C THR A 22 15.41 28.75 3.27
N THR A 23 15.21 27.97 4.36
CA THR A 23 15.34 26.51 4.31
C THR A 23 14.37 25.88 3.28
N PHE A 24 13.14 26.42 3.15
CA PHE A 24 12.16 25.94 2.20
C PHE A 24 12.58 26.19 0.75
N ASP A 25 13.17 27.34 0.46
CA ASP A 25 13.65 27.71 -0.87
C ASP A 25 14.93 26.94 -1.24
N ASP A 26 15.87 26.80 -0.31
CA ASP A 26 17.10 26.02 -0.49
C ASP A 26 16.78 24.56 -0.83
N GLU A 27 15.74 24.01 -0.23
CA GLU A 27 15.24 22.66 -0.48
C GLU A 27 14.19 22.59 -1.61
N HIS A 28 14.13 23.62 -2.45
CA HIS A 28 13.27 23.67 -3.63
C HIS A 28 11.79 23.37 -3.37
N GLY A 29 11.27 23.72 -2.18
CA GLY A 29 9.90 23.48 -1.79
C GLY A 29 9.57 22.01 -1.45
N LEU A 30 10.57 21.15 -1.37
CA LEU A 30 10.36 19.70 -1.10
C LEU A 30 10.08 19.41 0.37
N TYR A 31 10.60 20.24 1.29
CA TYR A 31 10.48 19.99 2.72
C TYR A 31 9.14 20.43 3.29
N GLY A 32 8.50 19.52 4.02
CA GLY A 32 7.36 19.83 4.88
C GLY A 32 7.80 20.19 6.31
N ALA A 33 6.86 20.62 7.13
CA ALA A 33 7.11 21.14 8.48
C ALA A 33 8.00 20.26 9.37
N LYS A 34 7.90 18.92 9.25
CA LYS A 34 8.74 18.00 10.05
C LYS A 34 10.21 18.05 9.64
N ARG A 35 10.51 18.08 8.33
CA ARG A 35 11.87 18.14 7.82
C ARG A 35 12.50 19.50 8.08
N ILE A 36 11.75 20.59 7.86
CA ILE A 36 12.21 21.94 8.19
C ILE A 36 12.50 22.07 9.69
N ALA A 37 11.63 21.54 10.58
CA ALA A 37 11.91 21.56 12.02
C ALA A 37 13.16 20.77 12.39
N ALA A 38 13.42 19.64 11.74
CA ALA A 38 14.65 18.87 11.94
C ALA A 38 15.87 19.70 11.50
N SER A 39 15.86 20.24 10.29
CA SER A 39 16.94 21.08 9.76
C SER A 39 17.24 22.31 10.64
N LEU A 40 16.20 22.96 11.18
CA LEU A 40 16.39 24.10 12.09
C LEU A 40 16.91 23.67 13.48
N ASN A 41 16.62 22.46 13.92
CA ASN A 41 17.12 21.94 15.20
C ASN A 41 18.56 21.39 15.09
N ASP A 42 19.02 21.08 13.89
CA ASP A 42 20.41 20.72 13.61
C ASP A 42 21.33 21.96 13.57
N ASP A 43 20.75 23.17 13.43
CA ASP A 43 21.44 24.43 13.51
C ASP A 43 21.65 24.81 14.99
N THR A 44 22.91 24.72 15.48
CA THR A 44 23.27 24.97 16.88
C THR A 44 22.99 26.41 17.34
N ASP A 45 22.91 27.36 16.41
CA ASP A 45 22.62 28.76 16.70
C ASP A 45 21.14 29.08 16.82
N PHE A 46 20.27 28.05 16.62
CA PHE A 46 18.85 28.23 16.66
C PHE A 46 18.20 27.48 17.83
N PRO A 47 17.33 28.13 18.63
CA PRO A 47 16.68 27.43 19.74
C PRO A 47 15.76 26.32 19.26
N PRO A 48 15.68 25.19 19.98
CA PRO A 48 14.89 24.03 19.57
C PRO A 48 13.43 24.40 19.26
N ILE A 49 12.96 24.00 18.08
CA ILE A 49 11.63 24.35 17.60
C ILE A 49 10.77 23.09 17.32
N ASN A 50 9.52 23.13 17.78
CA ASN A 50 8.57 22.05 17.53
C ASN A 50 7.98 22.16 16.11
N HIS A 51 7.90 21.04 15.39
CA HIS A 51 7.31 20.96 14.06
C HIS A 51 5.87 21.51 13.97
N LYS A 52 5.08 21.48 15.06
CA LYS A 52 3.75 22.10 15.11
C LYS A 52 3.81 23.63 14.99
N LYS A 53 4.82 24.27 15.59
CA LYS A 53 5.06 25.72 15.45
C LYS A 53 5.48 26.04 14.02
N VAL A 54 6.39 25.26 13.45
CA VAL A 54 6.83 25.38 12.04
C VAL A 54 5.62 25.23 11.09
N ALA A 55 4.78 24.21 11.28
CA ALA A 55 3.59 24.01 10.46
C ALA A 55 2.60 25.20 10.50
N ARG A 56 2.41 25.81 11.68
CA ARG A 56 1.57 26.98 11.84
C ARG A 56 2.11 28.19 11.07
N ILE A 57 3.43 28.43 11.16
CA ILE A 57 4.09 29.54 10.48
C ILE A 57 4.11 29.29 8.96
N MET A 58 4.43 28.08 8.49
CA MET A 58 4.36 27.73 7.07
C MET A 58 2.95 27.96 6.51
N LYS A 59 1.91 27.56 7.27
CA LYS A 59 0.52 27.80 6.86
C LYS A 59 0.20 29.29 6.72
N SER A 60 0.65 30.14 7.67
CA SER A 60 0.45 31.61 7.58
C SER A 60 1.19 32.26 6.40
N MET A 61 2.28 31.65 5.95
CA MET A 61 3.09 32.11 4.80
C MET A 61 2.66 31.48 3.47
N GLY A 62 1.63 30.61 3.47
CA GLY A 62 1.18 29.88 2.27
C GLY A 62 2.17 28.81 1.78
N LEU A 63 3.17 28.43 2.59
CA LEU A 63 4.18 27.44 2.21
C LEU A 63 3.65 26.03 2.41
N LYS A 64 3.79 25.19 1.37
CA LYS A 64 3.34 23.78 1.39
C LYS A 64 4.41 22.90 0.77
N GLY A 65 5.02 22.04 1.59
CA GLY A 65 6.01 21.07 1.11
C GLY A 65 5.41 20.06 0.13
N PHE A 66 6.25 19.60 -0.77
CA PHE A 66 5.84 18.62 -1.79
C PHE A 66 5.43 17.30 -1.15
N THR A 67 4.28 16.79 -1.52
CA THR A 67 3.78 15.47 -1.14
C THR A 67 3.44 14.66 -2.38
N LYS A 68 4.25 13.64 -2.68
CA LYS A 68 4.03 12.75 -3.83
C LYS A 68 2.80 11.83 -3.66
N ARG A 69 2.21 11.74 -2.45
CA ARG A 69 1.10 10.84 -2.18
C ARG A 69 -0.24 11.42 -2.62
N ARG A 70 -0.74 10.97 -3.80
CA ARG A 70 -2.18 10.86 -3.98
C ARG A 70 -2.67 9.74 -3.06
N ARG A 71 -3.56 10.04 -2.12
CA ARG A 71 -4.33 9.03 -1.40
C ARG A 71 -5.30 8.39 -2.40
N CYS A 72 -4.91 7.28 -3.01
CA CYS A 72 -5.82 6.45 -3.77
C CYS A 72 -6.45 5.44 -2.79
N ILE A 73 -7.74 5.58 -2.50
CA ILE A 73 -8.50 4.54 -1.79
C ILE A 73 -8.89 3.51 -2.84
N THR A 74 -8.09 2.47 -2.97
CA THR A 74 -8.27 1.41 -3.97
C THR A 74 -9.39 0.44 -3.59
N THR A 75 -9.70 0.29 -2.29
CA THR A 75 -10.72 -0.66 -1.81
C THR A 75 -11.75 0.05 -0.95
N ARG A 76 -13.01 0.08 -1.40
CA ARG A 76 -14.18 0.50 -0.61
C ARG A 76 -14.95 -0.74 -0.18
N ARG A 77 -15.03 -0.98 1.12
CA ARG A 77 -15.84 -2.07 1.68
C ARG A 77 -17.32 -1.81 1.35
N LYS A 78 -17.95 -2.71 0.59
CA LYS A 78 -19.41 -2.70 0.43
C LYS A 78 -20.03 -3.38 1.64
N PHE A 79 -21.03 -2.74 2.25
CA PHE A 79 -21.82 -3.30 3.34
C PHE A 79 -22.48 -4.61 2.85
N GLY A 80 -22.38 -5.71 3.63
CA GLY A 80 -23.02 -7.00 3.28
C GLY A 80 -22.11 -8.02 2.57
N HIS A 81 -20.87 -7.70 2.21
CA HIS A 81 -19.95 -8.72 1.70
C HIS A 81 -19.49 -9.65 2.83
N ARG A 82 -19.64 -10.96 2.59
CA ARG A 82 -19.15 -12.01 3.49
C ARG A 82 -17.64 -11.86 3.66
N VAL A 83 -17.19 -11.73 4.90
CA VAL A 83 -15.74 -11.65 5.22
C VAL A 83 -15.17 -13.05 5.03
N MET A 84 -14.21 -13.20 4.10
CA MET A 84 -13.42 -14.43 4.02
C MET A 84 -12.46 -14.47 5.21
N PRO A 85 -12.33 -15.65 5.88
CA PRO A 85 -11.41 -15.77 7.01
C PRO A 85 -9.95 -15.64 6.56
N ASP A 86 -9.11 -15.09 7.43
CA ASP A 86 -7.67 -15.20 7.28
C ASP A 86 -7.22 -16.55 7.87
N LEU A 87 -6.90 -17.50 7.00
CA LEU A 87 -6.44 -18.85 7.35
C LEU A 87 -4.91 -18.93 7.44
N VAL A 88 -4.20 -17.88 7.01
CA VAL A 88 -2.73 -17.84 6.96
C VAL A 88 -2.17 -17.06 8.15
N GLY A 89 -2.84 -15.99 8.58
CA GLY A 89 -2.45 -15.21 9.76
C GLY A 89 -1.01 -14.68 9.67
N ARG A 90 -0.60 -14.19 8.50
CA ARG A 90 0.78 -13.71 8.19
C ARG A 90 1.86 -14.79 8.31
N ARG A 91 1.51 -16.05 8.55
CA ARG A 91 2.46 -17.16 8.55
C ARG A 91 2.63 -17.69 7.13
N PHE A 92 3.51 -17.06 6.35
CA PHE A 92 3.84 -17.47 4.98
C PHE A 92 4.84 -18.62 4.96
N THR A 93 4.51 -19.67 5.73
CA THR A 93 5.21 -20.95 5.78
C THR A 93 4.19 -22.06 5.62
N ALA A 94 4.59 -23.14 4.98
CA ALA A 94 3.78 -24.35 4.85
C ALA A 94 4.67 -25.57 5.12
N ASP A 95 4.10 -26.62 5.69
CA ASP A 95 4.85 -27.81 6.08
C ASP A 95 5.09 -28.76 4.89
N ARG A 96 4.35 -28.58 3.81
CA ARG A 96 4.37 -29.43 2.61
C ARG A 96 3.94 -28.63 1.36
N PRO A 97 4.38 -29.07 0.16
CA PRO A 97 3.91 -28.47 -1.08
C PRO A 97 2.40 -28.65 -1.26
N ASN A 98 1.80 -27.80 -2.05
CA ASN A 98 0.37 -27.79 -2.40
C ASN A 98 -0.59 -27.59 -1.22
N HIS A 99 -0.12 -27.03 -0.11
CA HIS A 99 -0.95 -26.74 1.07
C HIS A 99 -1.46 -25.31 1.11
N VAL A 100 -0.56 -24.34 0.85
CA VAL A 100 -0.91 -22.92 0.82
C VAL A 100 -0.36 -22.30 -0.45
N TYR A 101 -1.21 -21.61 -1.17
CA TYR A 101 -0.86 -20.78 -2.33
C TYR A 101 -1.15 -19.32 -2.02
N VAL A 102 -0.34 -18.44 -2.56
CA VAL A 102 -0.59 -16.99 -2.56
C VAL A 102 -0.78 -16.51 -3.98
N GLY A 103 -1.68 -15.56 -4.16
CA GLY A 103 -1.95 -14.98 -5.47
C GLY A 103 -2.00 -13.47 -5.43
N ASP A 104 -1.51 -12.86 -6.52
CA ASP A 104 -1.53 -11.41 -6.74
C ASP A 104 -1.66 -11.06 -8.22
N ILE A 105 -1.98 -9.79 -8.51
CA ILE A 105 -2.01 -9.24 -9.87
C ILE A 105 -1.03 -8.08 -9.97
N THR A 106 -0.01 -8.27 -10.77
CA THR A 106 1.00 -7.25 -11.07
C THR A 106 0.67 -6.49 -12.35
N TYR A 107 0.85 -5.18 -12.33
CA TYR A 107 0.72 -4.30 -13.48
C TYR A 107 2.03 -4.28 -14.26
N LEU A 108 1.98 -4.61 -15.53
CA LEU A 108 3.11 -4.57 -16.45
C LEU A 108 2.93 -3.41 -17.43
N PRO A 109 3.61 -2.27 -17.22
CA PRO A 109 3.51 -1.14 -18.14
C PRO A 109 4.18 -1.51 -19.49
N CYS A 110 3.43 -1.35 -20.57
CA CYS A 110 3.91 -1.60 -21.92
C CYS A 110 4.19 -0.29 -22.69
N LYS A 111 5.02 -0.36 -23.72
CA LYS A 111 5.22 0.77 -24.63
C LYS A 111 3.88 1.18 -25.24
N GLY A 112 3.63 2.48 -25.34
CA GLY A 112 2.36 3.03 -25.86
C GLY A 112 1.27 3.29 -24.80
N GLY A 113 1.63 3.24 -23.51
CA GLY A 113 0.72 3.65 -22.40
C GLY A 113 -0.35 2.63 -22.04
N LYS A 114 -0.37 1.45 -22.65
CA LYS A 114 -1.24 0.34 -22.26
C LYS A 114 -0.58 -0.46 -21.13
N ASN A 115 -1.39 -0.99 -20.22
CA ASN A 115 -0.93 -1.90 -19.18
C ASN A 115 -1.37 -3.32 -19.53
N MET A 116 -0.48 -4.28 -19.31
CA MET A 116 -0.83 -5.69 -19.19
C MET A 116 -0.94 -6.06 -17.72
N TYR A 117 -1.64 -7.13 -17.43
CA TYR A 117 -1.92 -7.61 -16.08
C TYR A 117 -1.47 -9.06 -15.98
N LEU A 118 -0.57 -9.33 -15.04
CA LEU A 118 -0.08 -10.67 -14.76
C LEU A 118 -0.68 -11.16 -13.44
N ALA A 119 -1.53 -12.16 -13.50
CA ALA A 119 -1.96 -12.89 -12.31
C ALA A 119 -0.98 -14.03 -12.03
N THR A 120 -0.58 -14.19 -10.79
CA THR A 120 0.37 -15.21 -10.34
C THR A 120 -0.23 -16.09 -9.24
N VAL A 121 0.21 -17.35 -9.20
CA VAL A 121 -0.07 -18.30 -8.12
C VAL A 121 1.24 -18.92 -7.69
N VAL A 122 1.67 -18.66 -6.46
CA VAL A 122 2.93 -19.12 -5.89
C VAL A 122 2.66 -20.12 -4.77
N ASP A 123 3.34 -21.25 -4.79
CA ASP A 123 3.31 -22.23 -3.70
C ASP A 123 4.19 -21.76 -2.54
N VAL A 124 3.59 -21.57 -1.37
CA VAL A 124 4.27 -21.01 -0.19
C VAL A 124 5.42 -21.89 0.29
N TYR A 125 5.30 -23.22 0.20
CA TYR A 125 6.34 -24.15 0.61
C TYR A 125 7.58 -24.10 -0.28
N SER A 126 7.38 -24.28 -1.60
CA SER A 126 8.47 -24.39 -2.56
C SER A 126 8.93 -23.05 -3.14
N ARG A 127 8.18 -21.95 -2.89
CA ARG A 127 8.38 -20.63 -3.49
C ARG A 127 8.32 -20.63 -5.03
N LYS A 128 7.76 -21.67 -5.61
CA LYS A 128 7.63 -21.81 -7.07
C LYS A 128 6.38 -21.13 -7.56
N LEU A 129 6.52 -20.41 -8.66
CA LEU A 129 5.40 -19.95 -9.49
C LEU A 129 4.78 -21.18 -10.16
N VAL A 130 3.57 -21.54 -9.76
CA VAL A 130 2.88 -22.74 -10.25
C VAL A 130 1.72 -22.42 -11.19
N GLY A 131 1.25 -21.19 -11.16
CA GLY A 131 0.21 -20.72 -12.08
C GLY A 131 0.42 -19.27 -12.46
N HIS A 132 0.16 -18.94 -13.71
CA HIS A 132 0.17 -17.57 -14.18
C HIS A 132 -0.80 -17.41 -15.35
N ALA A 133 -1.26 -16.19 -15.55
CA ALA A 133 -2.01 -15.76 -16.73
C ALA A 133 -1.71 -14.29 -17.01
N LEU A 134 -1.71 -13.92 -18.29
CA LEU A 134 -1.42 -12.58 -18.76
C LEU A 134 -2.57 -12.08 -19.64
N ALA A 135 -3.10 -10.89 -19.38
CA ALA A 135 -4.13 -10.26 -20.20
C ALA A 135 -3.98 -8.74 -20.25
N ASP A 136 -4.69 -8.10 -21.16
CA ASP A 136 -4.81 -6.65 -21.29
C ASP A 136 -5.88 -6.05 -20.34
N HIS A 137 -6.46 -6.88 -19.48
CA HIS A 137 -7.53 -6.50 -18.56
C HIS A 137 -7.40 -7.18 -17.20
N MET A 138 -7.91 -6.56 -16.14
CA MET A 138 -7.94 -7.11 -14.79
C MET A 138 -9.36 -7.61 -14.45
N ARG A 139 -9.88 -8.58 -15.22
CA ARG A 139 -11.16 -9.23 -14.97
C ARG A 139 -10.96 -10.53 -14.17
N VAL A 140 -12.05 -11.06 -13.63
CA VAL A 140 -12.03 -12.32 -12.86
C VAL A 140 -11.53 -13.52 -13.68
N SER A 141 -11.73 -13.52 -14.99
CA SER A 141 -11.21 -14.56 -15.89
C SER A 141 -9.69 -14.73 -15.80
N LEU A 142 -8.95 -13.63 -15.59
CA LEU A 142 -7.49 -13.66 -15.47
C LEU A 142 -7.03 -14.48 -14.25
N VAL A 143 -7.64 -14.29 -13.09
CA VAL A 143 -7.28 -15.03 -11.87
C VAL A 143 -7.77 -16.47 -11.91
N ILE A 144 -8.91 -16.73 -12.56
CA ILE A 144 -9.42 -18.08 -12.81
C ILE A 144 -8.46 -18.86 -13.70
N GLU A 145 -7.95 -18.23 -14.76
CA GLU A 145 -6.99 -18.85 -15.67
C GLU A 145 -5.67 -19.18 -14.96
N ALA A 146 -5.14 -18.25 -14.16
CA ALA A 146 -3.92 -18.47 -13.37
C ALA A 146 -4.10 -19.65 -12.39
N LEU A 147 -5.23 -19.74 -11.68
CA LEU A 147 -5.50 -20.85 -10.76
C LEU A 147 -5.73 -22.18 -11.51
N SER A 148 -6.38 -22.15 -12.67
CA SER A 148 -6.56 -23.31 -13.54
C SER A 148 -5.22 -23.81 -14.10
N HIS A 149 -4.29 -22.91 -14.42
CA HIS A 149 -2.91 -23.27 -14.80
C HIS A 149 -2.19 -23.95 -13.62
N ALA A 150 -2.29 -23.40 -12.41
CA ALA A 150 -1.72 -24.04 -11.21
C ALA A 150 -2.26 -25.47 -11.01
N ARG A 151 -3.57 -25.70 -11.24
CA ARG A 151 -4.15 -27.04 -11.20
C ARG A 151 -3.56 -27.97 -12.26
N LYS A 152 -3.36 -27.51 -13.49
CA LYS A 152 -2.74 -28.33 -14.55
C LYS A 152 -1.32 -28.74 -14.18
N VAL A 153 -0.53 -27.80 -13.62
CA VAL A 153 0.85 -28.06 -13.22
C VAL A 153 0.96 -29.01 -12.02
N ARG A 154 0.01 -28.92 -11.07
CA ARG A 154 0.03 -29.69 -9.80
C ARG A 154 -0.83 -30.95 -9.82
N GLY A 155 -1.66 -31.14 -10.84
CA GLY A 155 -2.63 -32.24 -10.96
C GLY A 155 -3.88 -32.01 -10.11
N SER A 156 -3.75 -31.65 -8.84
CA SER A 156 -4.86 -31.34 -7.95
C SER A 156 -4.52 -30.19 -7.00
N LEU A 157 -5.52 -29.37 -6.66
CA LEU A 157 -5.44 -28.34 -5.64
C LEU A 157 -6.42 -28.62 -4.48
N ASN A 158 -7.02 -29.80 -4.45
CA ASN A 158 -8.04 -30.14 -3.46
C ASN A 158 -7.49 -30.03 -2.01
N GLY A 159 -8.24 -29.34 -1.16
CA GLY A 159 -7.87 -29.09 0.24
C GLY A 159 -6.88 -27.97 0.46
N ALA A 160 -6.30 -27.38 -0.60
CA ALA A 160 -5.37 -26.27 -0.49
C ALA A 160 -6.04 -24.97 -0.02
N ILE A 161 -5.25 -24.08 0.55
CA ILE A 161 -5.64 -22.71 0.88
C ILE A 161 -5.10 -21.79 -0.23
N PHE A 162 -5.95 -20.92 -0.77
CA PHE A 162 -5.54 -19.84 -1.67
C PHE A 162 -5.71 -18.49 -0.95
N HIS A 163 -4.61 -17.84 -0.68
CA HIS A 163 -4.57 -16.56 0.03
C HIS A 163 -4.30 -15.41 -0.94
N SER A 164 -5.08 -14.34 -0.82
CA SER A 164 -4.96 -13.13 -1.63
C SER A 164 -5.31 -11.88 -0.82
N ASP A 165 -5.14 -10.71 -1.43
CA ASP A 165 -5.70 -9.47 -0.94
C ASP A 165 -7.24 -9.44 -1.12
N HIS A 166 -7.87 -8.33 -0.67
CA HIS A 166 -9.31 -8.07 -0.83
C HIS A 166 -9.66 -7.43 -2.19
N GLY A 167 -8.88 -7.68 -3.24
CA GLY A 167 -9.17 -7.20 -4.59
C GLY A 167 -10.54 -7.66 -5.09
N SER A 168 -11.21 -6.82 -5.89
CA SER A 168 -12.56 -7.08 -6.38
C SER A 168 -12.68 -8.37 -7.20
N VAL A 169 -11.61 -8.78 -7.86
CA VAL A 169 -11.55 -10.02 -8.65
C VAL A 169 -11.58 -11.25 -7.76
N TYR A 170 -10.83 -11.24 -6.64
CA TYR A 170 -10.76 -12.34 -5.69
C TYR A 170 -12.01 -12.46 -4.81
N THR A 171 -12.71 -11.33 -4.56
CA THR A 171 -13.96 -11.32 -3.81
C THR A 171 -15.20 -11.63 -4.67
N SER A 172 -15.03 -11.81 -5.98
CA SER A 172 -16.12 -12.09 -6.91
C SER A 172 -16.75 -13.45 -6.68
N GLN A 173 -18.07 -13.58 -6.99
CA GLN A 173 -18.76 -14.85 -6.89
C GLN A 173 -18.15 -15.89 -7.85
N ALA A 174 -17.83 -15.49 -9.09
CA ALA A 174 -17.27 -16.40 -10.09
C ALA A 174 -15.92 -17.01 -9.65
N PHE A 175 -15.02 -16.24 -9.00
CA PHE A 175 -13.79 -16.80 -8.48
C PHE A 175 -14.03 -17.75 -7.30
N ARG A 176 -14.99 -17.44 -6.44
CA ARG A 176 -15.40 -18.29 -5.32
C ARG A 176 -15.92 -19.64 -5.80
N ASP A 177 -16.82 -19.62 -6.79
CA ASP A 177 -17.39 -20.83 -7.38
C ASP A 177 -16.29 -21.70 -8.00
N HIS A 178 -15.33 -21.07 -8.67
CA HIS A 178 -14.17 -21.76 -9.25
C HIS A 178 -13.28 -22.39 -8.16
N CYS A 179 -12.99 -21.68 -7.07
CA CYS A 179 -12.27 -22.24 -5.92
C CYS A 179 -13.01 -23.45 -5.34
N THR A 180 -14.33 -23.35 -5.18
CA THR A 180 -15.17 -24.45 -4.68
C THR A 180 -15.11 -25.67 -5.60
N GLN A 181 -15.18 -25.49 -6.91
CA GLN A 181 -15.05 -26.57 -7.91
C GLN A 181 -13.69 -27.27 -7.85
N LEU A 182 -12.63 -26.54 -7.49
CA LEU A 182 -11.29 -27.08 -7.33
C LEU A 182 -11.01 -27.65 -5.95
N GLY A 183 -11.96 -27.55 -5.00
CA GLY A 183 -11.77 -27.92 -3.60
C GLY A 183 -10.80 -27.01 -2.83
N VAL A 184 -10.61 -25.78 -3.31
CA VAL A 184 -9.69 -24.78 -2.72
C VAL A 184 -10.43 -23.90 -1.72
N ARG A 185 -9.86 -23.70 -0.55
CA ARG A 185 -10.38 -22.79 0.47
C ARG A 185 -9.78 -21.39 0.29
N GLN A 186 -10.63 -20.40 0.12
CA GLN A 186 -10.18 -19.01 0.04
C GLN A 186 -9.79 -18.48 1.42
N SER A 187 -8.72 -17.69 1.44
CA SER A 187 -8.23 -16.94 2.59
C SER A 187 -7.88 -15.52 2.16
N MET A 188 -8.18 -14.55 3.00
CA MET A 188 -7.85 -13.14 2.72
C MET A 188 -7.29 -12.47 3.96
N GLY A 189 -6.28 -11.65 3.81
CA GLY A 189 -5.70 -10.84 4.87
C GLY A 189 -6.64 -9.72 5.34
N ALA A 190 -6.19 -8.87 6.25
CA ALA A 190 -6.98 -7.73 6.73
C ALA A 190 -7.09 -6.64 5.65
N VAL A 191 -8.23 -5.96 5.58
CA VAL A 191 -8.45 -4.88 4.62
C VAL A 191 -7.50 -3.70 4.91
N GLY A 192 -6.71 -3.30 3.90
CA GLY A 192 -5.86 -2.11 3.97
C GLY A 192 -4.45 -2.35 4.50
N THR A 193 -4.01 -3.60 4.61
CA THR A 193 -2.63 -3.97 4.97
C THR A 193 -1.98 -4.75 3.83
N SER A 194 -0.92 -4.19 3.21
CA SER A 194 -0.10 -4.90 2.21
C SER A 194 0.72 -6.03 2.83
N ALA A 195 1.08 -5.90 4.11
CA ALA A 195 1.82 -6.92 4.86
C ALA A 195 1.11 -8.31 4.90
N ASP A 196 -0.20 -8.34 4.70
CA ASP A 196 -0.98 -9.58 4.72
C ASP A 196 -0.90 -10.36 3.39
N ASN A 197 -0.28 -9.79 2.34
CA ASN A 197 0.01 -10.46 1.06
C ASN A 197 1.50 -10.33 0.65
N ALA A 198 2.37 -10.05 1.61
CA ALA A 198 3.79 -9.73 1.39
C ALA A 198 4.61 -10.83 0.67
N LEU A 199 4.11 -12.05 0.59
CA LEU A 199 4.78 -13.12 -0.15
C LEU A 199 4.44 -13.11 -1.64
N ALA A 200 3.31 -12.54 -2.01
CA ALA A 200 2.88 -12.46 -3.41
C ALA A 200 3.40 -11.19 -4.11
N GLU A 201 3.75 -10.15 -3.32
CA GLU A 201 4.41 -8.91 -3.77
C GLU A 201 5.92 -9.13 -4.01
#